data_7737f7d4ba98155c796100c1ce454cd3
#
_entry.id   7737f7d4ba98155c796100c1ce454cd3
#
_cell.length_a   1.000
_cell.length_b   1.000
_cell.length_c   1.000
_cell.angle_alpha   90.00
_cell.angle_beta   90.00
_cell.angle_gamma   90.00
#
_symmetry.space_group_name_H-M   'P 1'
#
loop_
_entity.id
_entity.type
_entity.pdbx_description
1 polymer ?
#
loop_
_entity_poly.entity_id
_entity_poly.type
_entity_poly.pdbx_seq_one_letter_code
_entity_poly.pdbx_strand_id
1 'polypeptide(L)'
;MSNENLLTIDNMRVWYSKDKNMLNDFSISLKNNEVVGFIGLNGAGKTTFIKVLTGLLTSFEATKVSFEGKDNNFRDEGFKISRYAVFSEDNSFQFFTFKEYISYVFKAYRKDIPELTDMIKGFHFEEYTDMLLKDLSMGNRKKAFLITAFALKPKFLLLDEPVNGLDFESTEYLYELIGGYKKHGTVLFSSHILESITLTSDRVLVLEDGKIRNEFVGEDINAARIREALRYDD
;
A
#
# COMPACT_ATOMS: atom_id res chain seq x y z
N MET A 1 -15.98 7.26 22.26
CA MET A 1 -14.58 7.58 21.98
C MET A 1 -14.26 7.00 20.61
N SER A 2 -13.97 7.83 19.60
CA SER A 2 -13.57 7.33 18.29
C SER A 2 -12.26 6.57 18.47
N ASN A 3 -12.22 5.32 18.01
CA ASN A 3 -11.00 4.53 18.07
C ASN A 3 -9.95 5.20 17.18
N GLU A 4 -8.88 5.72 17.76
CA GLU A 4 -7.87 6.50 17.05
C GLU A 4 -7.11 5.61 16.05
N ASN A 5 -7.00 4.31 16.35
CA ASN A 5 -6.31 3.34 15.53
C ASN A 5 -7.23 2.65 14.54
N LEU A 6 -6.82 2.67 13.27
CA LEU A 6 -7.44 1.87 12.21
C LEU A 6 -7.09 0.39 12.35
N LEU A 7 -5.79 0.10 12.52
CA LEU A 7 -5.24 -1.25 12.62
C LEU A 7 -4.26 -1.33 13.78
N THR A 8 -4.32 -2.40 14.58
CA THR A 8 -3.32 -2.74 15.59
C THR A 8 -2.97 -4.20 15.44
N ILE A 9 -1.68 -4.50 15.43
CA ILE A 9 -1.13 -5.84 15.38
C ILE A 9 -0.02 -5.92 16.42
N ASP A 10 -0.08 -6.93 17.29
CA ASP A 10 0.92 -7.18 18.33
C ASP A 10 1.60 -8.54 18.12
N ASN A 11 2.94 -8.52 18.15
CA ASN A 11 3.80 -9.72 18.11
C ASN A 11 3.48 -10.66 16.93
N MET A 12 3.38 -10.11 15.72
CA MET A 12 3.16 -10.91 14.52
C MET A 12 4.43 -11.62 14.11
N ARG A 13 4.28 -12.89 13.74
CA ARG A 13 5.28 -13.71 13.07
C ARG A 13 4.71 -14.20 11.74
N VAL A 14 5.50 -14.11 10.67
CA VAL A 14 5.09 -14.50 9.32
C VAL A 14 6.16 -15.35 8.68
N TRP A 15 5.77 -16.44 7.99
CA TRP A 15 6.70 -17.35 7.33
C TRP A 15 6.18 -17.80 5.96
N TYR A 16 7.09 -18.12 5.05
CA TYR A 16 6.79 -18.82 3.80
C TYR A 16 7.01 -20.34 3.92
N SER A 17 7.96 -20.77 4.75
CA SER A 17 8.23 -22.16 5.13
C SER A 17 8.59 -22.21 6.61
N LYS A 18 8.55 -23.41 7.20
CA LYS A 18 8.84 -23.61 8.66
C LYS A 18 10.17 -23.03 9.10
N ASP A 19 11.17 -22.96 8.20
CA ASP A 19 12.53 -22.55 8.50
C ASP A 19 12.83 -21.11 8.06
N LYS A 20 11.89 -20.40 7.44
CA LYS A 20 12.10 -19.06 6.90
C LYS A 20 11.04 -18.09 7.40
N ASN A 21 11.31 -17.48 8.54
CA ASN A 21 10.52 -16.37 9.04
C ASN A 21 10.90 -15.09 8.28
N MET A 22 9.87 -14.34 7.87
CA MET A 22 10.03 -13.06 7.18
C MET A 22 9.73 -11.89 8.08
N LEU A 23 8.80 -12.06 9.02
CA LEU A 23 8.53 -11.10 10.10
C LEU A 23 8.64 -11.84 11.43
N ASN A 24 9.25 -11.20 12.44
CA ASN A 24 9.40 -11.73 13.79
C ASN A 24 9.16 -10.63 14.81
N ASP A 25 8.37 -10.91 15.83
CA ASP A 25 8.00 -9.94 16.88
C ASP A 25 7.57 -8.59 16.30
N PHE A 26 6.86 -8.66 15.15
CA PHE A 26 6.45 -7.49 14.40
C PHE A 26 5.19 -6.91 15.03
N SER A 27 5.26 -5.66 15.49
CA SER A 27 4.12 -4.95 16.06
C SER A 27 3.95 -3.61 15.34
N ILE A 28 2.70 -3.26 15.01
CA ILE A 28 2.37 -2.03 14.30
C ILE A 28 1.00 -1.51 14.75
N SER A 29 0.89 -0.20 14.83
CA SER A 29 -0.37 0.50 15.01
C SER A 29 -0.50 1.57 13.93
N LEU A 30 -1.57 1.53 13.16
CA LEU A 30 -1.88 2.51 12.11
C LEU A 30 -3.10 3.33 12.56
N LYS A 31 -3.01 4.65 12.45
CA LYS A 31 -4.10 5.56 12.80
C LYS A 31 -5.08 5.70 11.63
N ASN A 32 -6.29 6.17 11.94
CA ASN A 32 -7.20 6.61 10.90
C ASN A 32 -6.66 7.88 10.22
N ASN A 33 -6.82 7.94 8.90
CA ASN A 33 -6.52 9.13 8.10
C ASN A 33 -5.06 9.59 8.21
N GLU A 34 -4.12 8.66 8.11
CA GLU A 34 -2.69 8.95 8.03
C GLU A 34 -2.06 8.35 6.76
N VAL A 35 -0.97 8.93 6.32
CA VAL A 35 -0.09 8.40 5.28
C VAL A 35 1.16 7.85 5.94
N VAL A 36 1.35 6.54 5.84
CA VAL A 36 2.49 5.84 6.43
C VAL A 36 3.40 5.31 5.34
N GLY A 37 4.62 5.83 5.30
CA GLY A 37 5.70 5.32 4.48
C GLY A 37 6.37 4.13 5.15
N PHE A 38 6.55 3.04 4.43
CA PHE A 38 7.14 1.80 4.91
C PHE A 38 8.43 1.51 4.14
N ILE A 39 9.56 1.87 4.72
CA ILE A 39 10.87 1.79 4.08
C ILE A 39 11.72 0.66 4.67
N GLY A 40 12.59 0.08 3.85
CA GLY A 40 13.51 -0.99 4.25
C GLY A 40 14.20 -1.58 3.04
N LEU A 41 15.29 -2.29 3.26
CA LEU A 41 16.03 -2.98 2.19
C LEU A 41 15.17 -4.06 1.52
N ASN A 42 15.63 -4.53 0.36
CA ASN A 42 15.01 -5.66 -0.31
C ASN A 42 15.09 -6.91 0.59
N GLY A 43 13.96 -7.60 0.72
CA GLY A 43 13.87 -8.76 1.61
C GLY A 43 13.52 -8.43 3.06
N ALA A 44 13.44 -7.17 3.49
CA ALA A 44 13.07 -6.79 4.86
C ALA A 44 11.67 -7.23 5.30
N GLY A 45 10.77 -7.57 4.36
CA GLY A 45 9.42 -8.07 4.67
C GLY A 45 8.27 -7.14 4.28
N LYS A 46 8.52 -5.99 3.62
CA LYS A 46 7.48 -5.01 3.23
C LYS A 46 6.33 -5.63 2.44
N THR A 47 6.63 -6.23 1.29
CA THR A 47 5.65 -6.93 0.45
C THR A 47 4.99 -8.10 1.19
N THR A 48 5.75 -8.81 2.04
CA THR A 48 5.22 -9.90 2.87
C THR A 48 4.13 -9.40 3.80
N PHE A 49 4.34 -8.27 4.46
CA PHE A 49 3.34 -7.66 5.33
C PHE A 49 2.08 -7.27 4.56
N ILE A 50 2.22 -6.62 3.40
CA ILE A 50 1.08 -6.27 2.54
C ILE A 50 0.31 -7.53 2.10
N LYS A 51 1.01 -8.63 1.76
CA LYS A 51 0.37 -9.92 1.42
C LYS A 51 -0.41 -10.52 2.60
N VAL A 52 0.06 -10.38 3.83
CA VAL A 52 -0.72 -10.79 5.01
C VAL A 52 -1.98 -9.95 5.15
N LEU A 53 -1.86 -8.63 5.09
CA LEU A 53 -3.00 -7.71 5.17
C LEU A 53 -4.05 -7.96 4.08
N THR A 54 -3.64 -8.41 2.90
CA THR A 54 -4.56 -8.73 1.80
C THR A 54 -5.13 -10.14 1.87
N GLY A 55 -4.62 -11.00 2.77
CA GLY A 55 -5.00 -12.40 2.89
C GLY A 55 -4.41 -13.30 1.80
N LEU A 56 -3.46 -12.78 1.00
CA LEU A 56 -2.70 -13.57 0.01
C LEU A 56 -1.66 -14.48 0.68
N LEU A 57 -1.18 -14.10 1.87
CA LEU A 57 -0.33 -14.93 2.71
C LEU A 57 -1.05 -15.17 4.03
N THR A 58 -1.27 -16.45 4.34
CA THR A 58 -2.03 -16.87 5.53
C THR A 58 -1.19 -17.58 6.58
N SER A 59 0.11 -17.76 6.30
CA SER A 59 1.07 -18.37 7.22
C SER A 59 1.59 -17.30 8.19
N PHE A 60 0.78 -16.97 9.18
CA PHE A 60 1.14 -16.05 10.24
C PHE A 60 0.47 -16.40 11.55
N GLU A 61 1.04 -15.93 12.63
CA GLU A 61 0.46 -15.88 13.96
C GLU A 61 0.67 -14.49 14.58
N ALA A 62 -0.21 -14.04 15.44
CA ALA A 62 -0.09 -12.77 16.16
C ALA A 62 -0.80 -12.89 17.52
N THR A 63 -0.29 -12.18 18.51
CA THR A 63 -0.93 -12.14 19.83
C THR A 63 -2.25 -11.38 19.77
N LYS A 64 -2.30 -10.33 18.94
CA LYS A 64 -3.49 -9.52 18.72
C LYS A 64 -3.53 -9.01 17.31
N VAL A 65 -4.70 -9.02 16.70
CA VAL A 65 -5.01 -8.28 15.49
C VAL A 65 -6.36 -7.60 15.67
N SER A 66 -6.41 -6.29 15.55
CA SER A 66 -7.67 -5.55 15.60
C SER A 66 -7.76 -4.52 14.48
N PHE A 67 -8.95 -4.39 13.91
CA PHE A 67 -9.30 -3.38 12.93
C PHE A 67 -10.47 -2.55 13.46
N GLU A 68 -10.31 -1.23 13.52
CA GLU A 68 -11.28 -0.30 14.11
C GLU A 68 -11.70 -0.72 15.55
N GLY A 69 -10.74 -1.26 16.33
CA GLY A 69 -10.95 -1.70 17.70
C GLY A 69 -11.68 -3.03 17.87
N LYS A 70 -12.00 -3.72 16.77
CA LYS A 70 -12.59 -5.07 16.80
C LYS A 70 -11.53 -6.11 16.44
N ASP A 71 -11.57 -7.25 17.10
CA ASP A 71 -10.73 -8.38 16.75
C ASP A 71 -10.92 -8.74 15.27
N ASN A 72 -9.83 -9.02 14.59
CA ASN A 72 -9.80 -9.28 13.15
C ASN A 72 -8.81 -10.40 12.81
N ASN A 73 -9.05 -11.08 11.70
CA ASN A 73 -8.17 -12.14 11.19
C ASN A 73 -7.82 -11.94 9.71
N PHE A 74 -8.06 -10.74 9.18
CA PHE A 74 -7.89 -10.32 7.78
C PHE A 74 -8.79 -11.05 6.76
N ARG A 75 -9.70 -11.94 7.21
CA ARG A 75 -10.62 -12.70 6.35
C ARG A 75 -12.04 -12.17 6.39
N ASP A 76 -12.34 -11.30 7.35
CA ASP A 76 -13.68 -10.73 7.51
C ASP A 76 -14.08 -9.93 6.27
N GLU A 77 -15.34 -10.07 5.86
CA GLU A 77 -15.85 -9.37 4.67
C GLU A 77 -15.74 -7.85 4.83
N GLY A 78 -16.09 -7.32 6.01
CA GLY A 78 -15.95 -5.90 6.31
C GLY A 78 -14.53 -5.39 6.14
N PHE A 79 -13.52 -6.16 6.59
CA PHE A 79 -12.13 -5.80 6.38
C PHE A 79 -11.74 -5.90 4.89
N LYS A 80 -12.22 -6.93 4.17
CA LYS A 80 -11.92 -7.09 2.74
C LYS A 80 -12.41 -5.92 1.90
N ILE A 81 -13.63 -5.43 2.13
CA ILE A 81 -14.20 -4.31 1.38
C ILE A 81 -13.69 -2.94 1.84
N SER A 82 -13.07 -2.86 3.03
CA SER A 82 -12.48 -1.61 3.55
C SER A 82 -11.08 -1.34 3.01
N ARG A 83 -10.39 -2.34 2.45
CA ARG A 83 -9.03 -2.24 1.93
C ARG A 83 -8.94 -2.49 0.44
N TYR A 84 -7.91 -1.93 -0.18
CA TYR A 84 -7.52 -2.23 -1.55
C TYR A 84 -5.99 -2.20 -1.65
N ALA A 85 -5.41 -3.06 -2.49
CA ALA A 85 -3.97 -3.14 -2.65
C ALA A 85 -3.55 -3.04 -4.12
N VAL A 86 -2.46 -2.31 -4.36
CA VAL A 86 -1.73 -2.30 -5.63
C VAL A 86 -0.34 -2.85 -5.37
N PHE A 87 0.01 -3.96 -6.03
CA PHE A 87 1.33 -4.58 -5.90
C PHE A 87 2.31 -4.05 -6.95
N SER A 88 3.60 -4.14 -6.63
CA SER A 88 4.69 -3.75 -7.54
C SER A 88 4.64 -4.53 -8.85
N GLU A 89 4.37 -5.83 -8.75
CA GLU A 89 4.18 -6.73 -9.88
C GLU A 89 2.82 -7.40 -9.75
N ASP A 90 1.89 -7.01 -10.60
CA ASP A 90 0.56 -7.60 -10.67
C ASP A 90 0.25 -8.00 -12.13
N ASN A 91 0.10 -9.30 -12.33
CA ASN A 91 -0.27 -9.90 -13.60
C ASN A 91 -1.72 -10.40 -13.60
N SER A 92 -2.53 -9.96 -12.64
CA SER A 92 -3.95 -10.26 -12.61
C SER A 92 -4.69 -9.58 -13.76
N PHE A 93 -5.84 -10.10 -14.11
CA PHE A 93 -6.75 -9.49 -15.08
C PHE A 93 -6.15 -9.16 -16.45
N GLN A 94 -5.13 -9.90 -16.89
CA GLN A 94 -4.38 -9.62 -18.12
C GLN A 94 -5.27 -9.53 -19.38
N PHE A 95 -6.39 -10.23 -19.40
CA PHE A 95 -7.32 -10.28 -20.54
C PHE A 95 -8.50 -9.30 -20.40
N PHE A 96 -8.45 -8.40 -19.45
CA PHE A 96 -9.40 -7.29 -19.29
C PHE A 96 -8.81 -6.02 -19.91
N THR A 97 -9.66 -5.18 -20.48
CA THR A 97 -9.35 -3.77 -20.68
C THR A 97 -9.40 -3.04 -19.35
N PHE A 98 -8.86 -1.80 -19.30
CA PHE A 98 -9.00 -0.99 -18.09
C PHE A 98 -10.47 -0.74 -17.72
N LYS A 99 -11.32 -0.46 -18.72
CA LYS A 99 -12.75 -0.23 -18.49
C LYS A 99 -13.46 -1.46 -17.89
N GLU A 100 -13.14 -2.65 -18.37
CA GLU A 100 -13.68 -3.89 -17.81
C GLU A 100 -13.15 -4.15 -16.40
N TYR A 101 -11.86 -3.94 -16.18
CA TYR A 101 -11.22 -4.13 -14.89
C TYR A 101 -11.80 -3.22 -13.81
N ILE A 102 -11.89 -1.90 -14.07
CA ILE A 102 -12.43 -0.95 -13.10
C ILE A 102 -13.91 -1.25 -12.81
N SER A 103 -14.69 -1.60 -13.85
CA SER A 103 -16.10 -2.01 -13.69
C SER A 103 -16.22 -3.24 -12.81
N TYR A 104 -15.38 -4.26 -13.01
CA TYR A 104 -15.34 -5.47 -12.19
C TYR A 104 -15.02 -5.13 -10.73
N VAL A 105 -13.98 -4.32 -10.48
CA VAL A 105 -13.57 -3.93 -9.13
C VAL A 105 -14.68 -3.17 -8.42
N PHE A 106 -15.23 -2.13 -9.04
CA PHE A 106 -16.28 -1.32 -8.42
C PHE A 106 -17.54 -2.14 -8.10
N LYS A 107 -17.91 -3.07 -8.98
CA LYS A 107 -19.01 -4.01 -8.72
C LYS A 107 -18.71 -4.91 -7.53
N ALA A 108 -17.48 -5.42 -7.41
CA ALA A 108 -17.05 -6.26 -6.27
C ALA A 108 -17.12 -5.48 -4.94
N TYR A 109 -16.81 -4.19 -4.96
CA TYR A 109 -16.90 -3.30 -3.81
C TYR A 109 -18.29 -2.68 -3.60
N ARG A 110 -19.27 -3.02 -4.44
CA ARG A 110 -20.66 -2.50 -4.39
C ARG A 110 -20.70 -0.96 -4.44
N LYS A 111 -19.89 -0.37 -5.31
CA LYS A 111 -19.77 1.08 -5.53
C LYS A 111 -20.01 1.43 -6.98
N ASP A 112 -20.47 2.65 -7.23
CA ASP A 112 -20.55 3.24 -8.56
C ASP A 112 -19.20 3.84 -8.95
N ILE A 113 -18.86 3.75 -10.24
CA ILE A 113 -17.63 4.34 -10.78
C ILE A 113 -17.80 5.87 -10.82
N PRO A 114 -16.92 6.63 -10.15
CA PRO A 114 -16.96 8.08 -10.22
C PRO A 114 -16.46 8.60 -11.57
N GLU A 115 -16.52 9.92 -11.77
CA GLU A 115 -15.84 10.57 -12.88
C GLU A 115 -14.31 10.34 -12.78
N LEU A 116 -13.69 9.91 -13.89
CA LEU A 116 -12.29 9.48 -13.94
C LEU A 116 -11.40 10.40 -14.78
N THR A 117 -11.97 11.37 -15.48
CA THR A 117 -11.27 12.19 -16.46
C THR A 117 -9.99 12.83 -15.90
N ASP A 118 -10.07 13.41 -14.70
CA ASP A 118 -8.89 14.07 -14.09
C ASP A 118 -7.79 13.07 -13.73
N MET A 119 -8.15 11.88 -13.22
CA MET A 119 -7.16 10.84 -12.89
C MET A 119 -6.54 10.24 -14.14
N ILE A 120 -7.33 10.00 -15.18
CA ILE A 120 -6.84 9.49 -16.47
C ILE A 120 -5.85 10.48 -17.08
N LYS A 121 -6.17 11.78 -17.08
CA LYS A 121 -5.27 12.84 -17.57
C LYS A 121 -4.02 12.96 -16.70
N GLY A 122 -4.16 13.00 -15.36
CA GLY A 122 -3.04 13.12 -14.45
C GLY A 122 -2.02 11.99 -14.54
N PHE A 123 -2.47 10.80 -14.96
CA PHE A 123 -1.58 9.67 -15.25
C PHE A 123 -1.19 9.53 -16.73
N HIS A 124 -1.62 10.44 -17.62
CA HIS A 124 -1.42 10.34 -19.08
C HIS A 124 -1.87 8.97 -19.61
N PHE A 125 -3.09 8.57 -19.28
CA PHE A 125 -3.59 7.22 -19.54
C PHE A 125 -4.71 7.16 -20.59
N GLU A 126 -5.04 8.27 -21.25
CA GLU A 126 -6.19 8.41 -22.15
C GLU A 126 -6.20 7.38 -23.29
N GLU A 127 -5.04 7.15 -23.91
CA GLU A 127 -4.92 6.24 -25.05
C GLU A 127 -4.96 4.75 -24.67
N TYR A 128 -4.89 4.43 -23.36
CA TYR A 128 -4.74 3.06 -22.88
C TYR A 128 -6.03 2.44 -22.33
N THR A 129 -7.11 3.21 -22.25
CA THR A 129 -8.34 2.80 -21.55
C THR A 129 -9.04 1.59 -22.18
N ASP A 130 -8.90 1.39 -23.48
CA ASP A 130 -9.51 0.30 -24.25
C ASP A 130 -8.52 -0.83 -24.61
N MET A 131 -7.26 -0.72 -24.18
CA MET A 131 -6.26 -1.75 -24.39
C MET A 131 -6.36 -2.85 -23.33
N LEU A 132 -6.02 -4.08 -23.72
CA LEU A 132 -5.92 -5.17 -22.75
C LEU A 132 -4.74 -4.93 -21.80
N LEU A 133 -4.92 -5.23 -20.52
CA LEU A 133 -3.89 -5.01 -19.51
C LEU A 133 -2.58 -5.76 -19.81
N LYS A 134 -2.64 -6.92 -20.48
CA LYS A 134 -1.43 -7.66 -20.93
C LYS A 134 -0.61 -6.92 -21.98
N ASP A 135 -1.27 -6.08 -22.82
CA ASP A 135 -0.64 -5.38 -23.93
C ASP A 135 -0.04 -4.02 -23.48
N LEU A 136 -0.29 -3.63 -22.23
CA LEU A 136 0.28 -2.44 -21.63
C LEU A 136 1.71 -2.70 -21.14
N SER A 137 2.55 -1.66 -21.19
CA SER A 137 3.81 -1.66 -20.46
C SER A 137 3.56 -1.87 -18.96
N MET A 138 4.59 -2.28 -18.22
CA MET A 138 4.50 -2.44 -16.76
C MET A 138 4.03 -1.14 -16.09
N GLY A 139 4.56 0.01 -16.50
CA GLY A 139 4.17 1.32 -15.97
C GLY A 139 2.71 1.66 -16.27
N ASN A 140 2.25 1.50 -17.52
CA ASN A 140 0.87 1.80 -17.88
C ASN A 140 -0.11 0.84 -17.21
N ARG A 141 0.23 -0.44 -17.08
CA ARG A 141 -0.59 -1.38 -16.31
C ARG A 141 -0.69 -0.96 -14.84
N LYS A 142 0.40 -0.48 -14.24
CA LYS A 142 0.39 0.06 -12.87
C LYS A 142 -0.49 1.30 -12.77
N LYS A 143 -0.46 2.22 -13.74
CA LYS A 143 -1.37 3.37 -13.80
C LYS A 143 -2.84 2.94 -13.76
N ALA A 144 -3.23 1.90 -14.51
CA ALA A 144 -4.59 1.36 -14.48
C ALA A 144 -5.01 0.91 -13.06
N PHE A 145 -4.13 0.22 -12.34
CA PHE A 145 -4.39 -0.21 -10.96
C PHE A 145 -4.42 0.96 -9.97
N LEU A 146 -3.54 1.95 -10.13
CA LEU A 146 -3.51 3.15 -9.29
C LEU A 146 -4.76 4.02 -9.50
N ILE A 147 -5.17 4.28 -10.76
CA ILE A 147 -6.41 5.01 -11.06
C ILE A 147 -7.59 4.31 -10.36
N THR A 148 -7.70 2.99 -10.50
CA THR A 148 -8.76 2.22 -9.84
C THR A 148 -8.71 2.34 -8.32
N ALA A 149 -7.52 2.26 -7.72
CA ALA A 149 -7.32 2.35 -6.27
C ALA A 149 -7.75 3.71 -5.71
N PHE A 150 -7.30 4.80 -6.33
CA PHE A 150 -7.63 6.16 -5.89
C PHE A 150 -9.07 6.55 -6.19
N ALA A 151 -9.65 6.08 -7.30
CA ALA A 151 -11.06 6.27 -7.60
C ALA A 151 -11.98 5.53 -6.61
N LEU A 152 -11.61 4.30 -6.22
CA LEU A 152 -12.37 3.46 -5.30
C LEU A 152 -12.44 4.06 -3.89
N LYS A 153 -11.42 4.80 -3.46
CA LYS A 153 -11.28 5.43 -2.14
C LYS A 153 -11.57 4.44 -1.01
N PRO A 154 -10.80 3.33 -0.91
CA PRO A 154 -10.93 2.43 0.23
C PRO A 154 -10.50 3.11 1.52
N LYS A 155 -11.04 2.68 2.65
CA LYS A 155 -10.65 3.19 3.97
C LYS A 155 -9.18 2.91 4.30
N PHE A 156 -8.66 1.80 3.78
CA PHE A 156 -7.27 1.39 3.93
C PHE A 156 -6.66 1.04 2.57
N LEU A 157 -5.81 1.93 2.08
CA LEU A 157 -5.11 1.76 0.81
C LEU A 157 -3.69 1.24 1.05
N LEU A 158 -3.35 0.14 0.37
CA LEU A 158 -2.06 -0.54 0.45
C LEU A 158 -1.34 -0.41 -0.90
N LEU A 159 -0.15 0.17 -0.91
CA LEU A 159 0.62 0.36 -2.14
C LEU A 159 2.02 -0.25 -1.98
N ASP A 160 2.33 -1.26 -2.79
CA ASP A 160 3.64 -1.91 -2.77
C ASP A 160 4.50 -1.38 -3.90
N GLU A 161 5.53 -0.58 -3.55
CA GLU A 161 6.46 0.07 -4.49
C GLU A 161 5.72 0.80 -5.63
N PRO A 162 4.80 1.73 -5.33
CA PRO A 162 3.88 2.28 -6.32
C PRO A 162 4.55 3.12 -7.41
N VAL A 163 5.72 3.70 -7.15
CA VAL A 163 6.45 4.56 -8.11
C VAL A 163 7.24 3.78 -9.14
N ASN A 164 7.50 2.49 -8.91
CA ASN A 164 8.33 1.70 -9.82
C ASN A 164 7.70 1.57 -11.21
N GLY A 165 8.43 2.00 -12.24
CA GLY A 165 8.02 1.92 -13.63
C GLY A 165 7.11 3.06 -14.10
N LEU A 166 6.81 4.04 -13.26
CA LEU A 166 6.13 5.27 -13.66
C LEU A 166 7.13 6.26 -14.30
N ASP A 167 6.63 7.07 -15.22
CA ASP A 167 7.32 8.26 -15.70
C ASP A 167 7.29 9.38 -14.65
N PHE A 168 8.09 10.42 -14.87
CA PHE A 168 8.26 11.51 -13.91
C PHE A 168 6.92 12.21 -13.57
N GLU A 169 6.15 12.61 -14.59
CA GLU A 169 4.91 13.37 -14.40
C GLU A 169 3.85 12.53 -13.65
N SER A 170 3.72 11.25 -14.00
CA SER A 170 2.84 10.32 -13.28
C SER A 170 3.29 10.07 -11.83
N THR A 171 4.60 10.13 -11.57
CA THR A 171 5.14 10.01 -10.21
C THR A 171 4.79 11.22 -9.35
N GLU A 172 4.96 12.44 -9.87
CA GLU A 172 4.56 13.68 -9.20
C GLU A 172 3.06 13.68 -8.89
N TYR A 173 2.24 13.33 -9.87
CA TYR A 173 0.80 13.22 -9.67
C TYR A 173 0.42 12.17 -8.62
N LEU A 174 1.11 11.04 -8.59
CA LEU A 174 0.93 10.02 -7.55
C LEU A 174 1.27 10.56 -6.16
N TYR A 175 2.33 11.36 -6.02
CA TYR A 175 2.68 11.97 -4.73
C TYR A 175 1.58 12.91 -4.22
N GLU A 176 0.99 13.71 -5.09
CA GLU A 176 -0.16 14.56 -4.74
C GLU A 176 -1.36 13.72 -4.25
N LEU A 177 -1.67 12.61 -4.96
CA LEU A 177 -2.76 11.71 -4.59
C LEU A 177 -2.52 11.03 -3.25
N ILE A 178 -1.30 10.54 -3.00
CA ILE A 178 -0.93 9.90 -1.72
C ILE A 178 -1.03 10.92 -0.58
N GLY A 179 -0.38 12.09 -0.71
CA GLY A 179 -0.38 13.12 0.33
C GLY A 179 -1.78 13.65 0.66
N GLY A 180 -2.65 13.73 -0.35
CA GLY A 180 -4.04 14.16 -0.19
C GLY A 180 -4.99 13.09 0.35
N TYR A 181 -4.57 11.82 0.41
CA TYR A 181 -5.47 10.69 0.67
C TYR A 181 -6.06 10.65 2.08
N LYS A 182 -5.41 11.25 3.07
CA LYS A 182 -5.91 11.32 4.46
C LYS A 182 -7.29 11.93 4.62
N LYS A 183 -7.81 12.62 3.61
CA LYS A 183 -9.19 13.08 3.57
C LYS A 183 -10.21 11.94 3.37
N HIS A 184 -9.75 10.78 2.95
CA HIS A 184 -10.58 9.62 2.59
C HIS A 184 -10.31 8.39 3.46
N GLY A 185 -9.06 8.22 3.89
CA GLY A 185 -8.65 7.03 4.63
C GLY A 185 -7.14 7.01 4.91
N THR A 186 -6.65 5.86 5.30
CA THR A 186 -5.24 5.61 5.63
C THR A 186 -4.53 4.96 4.46
N VAL A 187 -3.32 5.42 4.17
CA VAL A 187 -2.40 4.80 3.21
C VAL A 187 -1.24 4.17 3.94
N LEU A 188 -0.92 2.92 3.62
CA LEU A 188 0.36 2.32 3.90
C LEU A 188 1.03 2.02 2.57
N PHE A 189 2.18 2.64 2.29
CA PHE A 189 2.90 2.37 1.06
C PHE A 189 4.36 2.01 1.32
N SER A 190 4.84 0.99 0.62
CA SER A 190 6.24 0.62 0.66
C SER A 190 7.01 1.40 -0.40
N SER A 191 8.25 1.78 -0.07
CA SER A 191 9.19 2.32 -1.05
C SER A 191 10.63 2.08 -0.60
N HIS A 192 11.53 2.01 -1.57
CA HIS A 192 12.97 2.11 -1.35
C HIS A 192 13.52 3.49 -1.80
N ILE A 193 12.65 4.37 -2.32
CA ILE A 193 12.96 5.72 -2.76
C ILE A 193 12.66 6.69 -1.62
N LEU A 194 13.70 7.30 -1.05
CA LEU A 194 13.56 8.23 0.08
C LEU A 194 12.68 9.44 -0.22
N GLU A 195 12.76 9.95 -1.44
CA GLU A 195 11.98 11.10 -1.88
C GLU A 195 10.47 10.85 -1.77
N SER A 196 9.98 9.71 -2.27
CA SER A 196 8.57 9.35 -2.17
C SER A 196 8.08 9.31 -0.72
N ILE A 197 8.94 8.82 0.18
CA ILE A 197 8.65 8.70 1.61
C ILE A 197 8.62 10.07 2.28
N THR A 198 9.63 10.90 2.04
CA THR A 198 9.77 12.20 2.74
C THR A 198 8.78 13.25 2.28
N LEU A 199 8.34 13.19 1.02
CA LEU A 199 7.41 14.17 0.46
C LEU A 199 5.94 13.89 0.82
N THR A 200 5.58 12.63 1.09
CA THR A 200 4.17 12.26 1.17
C THR A 200 3.72 11.75 2.53
N SER A 201 4.66 11.29 3.39
CA SER A 201 4.31 10.58 4.62
C SER A 201 4.09 11.52 5.82
N ASP A 202 3.07 11.23 6.61
CA ASP A 202 2.90 11.80 7.96
C ASP A 202 3.75 11.04 8.98
N ARG A 203 4.06 9.77 8.69
CA ARG A 203 4.87 8.87 9.52
C ARG A 203 5.65 7.89 8.66
N VAL A 204 6.89 7.61 9.05
CA VAL A 204 7.78 6.68 8.35
C VAL A 204 8.20 5.57 9.31
N LEU A 205 8.04 4.34 8.87
CA LEU A 205 8.45 3.14 9.58
C LEU A 205 9.60 2.47 8.83
N VAL A 206 10.72 2.27 9.51
CA VAL A 206 11.89 1.56 8.96
C VAL A 206 11.80 0.10 9.35
N LEU A 207 11.71 -0.75 8.33
CA LEU A 207 11.67 -2.20 8.48
C LEU A 207 13.05 -2.79 8.21
N GLU A 208 13.55 -3.53 9.17
CA GLU A 208 14.81 -4.25 9.10
C GLU A 208 14.64 -5.64 9.75
N ASP A 209 15.15 -6.67 9.09
CA ASP A 209 15.10 -8.07 9.57
C ASP A 209 13.72 -8.51 10.09
N GLY A 210 12.68 -8.08 9.41
CA GLY A 210 11.30 -8.41 9.76
C GLY A 210 10.75 -7.70 10.99
N LYS A 211 11.39 -6.61 11.46
CA LYS A 211 10.97 -5.80 12.62
C LYS A 211 10.94 -4.32 12.26
N ILE A 212 10.07 -3.56 12.90
CA ILE A 212 10.13 -2.10 12.86
C ILE A 212 11.23 -1.66 13.82
N ARG A 213 12.30 -1.05 13.30
CA ARG A 213 13.45 -0.58 14.07
C ARG A 213 13.35 0.88 14.45
N ASN A 214 12.89 1.70 13.52
CA ASN A 214 12.77 3.15 13.69
C ASN A 214 11.42 3.64 13.22
N GLU A 215 10.97 4.71 13.86
CA GLU A 215 9.79 5.47 13.50
C GLU A 215 10.14 6.95 13.46
N PHE A 216 9.72 7.64 12.40
CA PHE A 216 9.90 9.08 12.23
C PHE A 216 8.54 9.74 12.00
N VAL A 217 8.32 10.90 12.65
CA VAL A 217 7.05 11.65 12.59
C VAL A 217 7.34 13.13 12.44
N GLY A 218 6.55 13.83 11.64
CA GLY A 218 6.63 15.29 11.50
C GLY A 218 8.01 15.76 11.04
N GLU A 219 8.65 16.67 11.77
CA GLU A 219 9.95 17.26 11.43
C GLU A 219 11.11 16.25 11.45
N ASP A 220 10.93 15.09 12.10
CA ASP A 220 11.93 14.02 12.10
C ASP A 220 11.97 13.26 10.77
N ILE A 221 10.96 13.43 9.90
CA ILE A 221 10.95 12.84 8.55
C ILE A 221 11.95 13.61 7.68
N ASN A 222 13.18 13.15 7.73
CA ASN A 222 14.30 13.74 7.02
C ASN A 222 15.13 12.65 6.31
N ALA A 223 15.44 12.88 5.05
CA ALA A 223 16.15 11.90 4.21
C ALA A 223 17.51 11.47 4.80
N ALA A 224 18.22 12.38 5.47
CA ALA A 224 19.52 12.05 6.09
C ALA A 224 19.34 11.11 7.28
N ARG A 225 18.40 11.39 8.18
CA ARG A 225 18.10 10.54 9.34
C ARG A 225 17.56 9.17 8.94
N ILE A 226 16.67 9.12 7.95
CA ILE A 226 16.14 7.84 7.46
C ILE A 226 17.24 7.02 6.79
N ARG A 227 18.14 7.68 6.02
CA ARG A 227 19.29 7.02 5.39
C ARG A 227 20.27 6.49 6.44
N GLU A 228 20.48 7.22 7.52
CA GLU A 228 21.31 6.75 8.64
C GLU A 228 20.69 5.50 9.28
N ALA A 229 19.37 5.52 9.55
CA ALA A 229 18.65 4.36 10.09
C ALA A 229 18.66 3.12 9.18
N LEU A 230 18.84 3.29 7.85
CA LEU A 230 18.94 2.20 6.88
C LEU A 230 20.37 1.65 6.72
N ARG A 231 21.38 2.31 7.27
CA ARG A 231 22.81 1.98 7.09
C ARG A 231 23.45 1.23 8.25
N TYR A 232 22.73 1.01 9.32
CA TYR A 232 23.27 0.24 10.44
C TYR A 232 23.25 -1.25 10.08
N ASP A 233 24.32 -1.68 9.43
CA ASP A 233 25.09 -2.91 9.57
C ASP A 233 26.11 -2.98 8.42
N ASP A 234 27.25 -2.30 8.61
CA ASP A 234 28.56 -2.63 8.02
C ASP A 234 29.49 -3.17 9.11
#